data_e3c992a09a75dabd1d0901e810916e28
#
_entry.id   e3c992a09a75dabd1d0901e810916e28
#
_cell.length_a   1.000
_cell.length_b   1.000
_cell.length_c   1.000
_cell.angle_alpha   90.00
_cell.angle_beta   90.00
_cell.angle_gamma   90.00
#
_symmetry.space_group_name_H-M   'P 1'
#
loop_
_entity.id
_entity.type
_entity.pdbx_description
1 polymer ?
#
loop_
_entity_poly.entity_id
_entity_poly.type
_entity_poly.pdbx_seq_one_letter_code
_entity_poly.pdbx_strand_id
1 'polypeptide(L)'
;MKKLYGGVLIASAFTLFMLMILRYGVMKNPISEGYLTIPVSINGTNPLEWINPVIPPAIQNPDGTSQVISADILVSSLFAKNSFSKKEQQTLQTWNHLKHLIGHVQGLPSAAEAIKEAANAWNSLVSSVEEQKQGHANDSSRAKEKQCPHFLNKMNSSELGNSSYKLQVPCGLTQGSSITVIGTPNGILGNFRIDLTGEPIPGEPDPPVILHYNVRLHGDKITEDPVIVQNTWTLAHDWGEEERCPSPGSEEVKKVDELEQCNKIVGKNISQLYIGGMHSHTSRQISAAEEQSIKRKYFPFKQGYPFVATIRVGSEGIQMTVDGKHITSFAFRETLEPWLVSEIKISGDIKLASILASGLPTSEDSDHIDDLELLKSSPLSAQAPLDLFIGVFSTANNFKRRMAVRRTWMQYNAVRSNTTAVRFFVGLHKSQIVNEELWREAQTYGDIQLMPFVDYYSLITWKSLAICIFGVVSAKFIMKTDDDAFVRVDEVLGSLQRINVAHGLLYGLINSDSQPHRNPDSKWYISTEEWREESYPPWAHGPGYVISHDIAKAVYKKYKENHLKMFKLEDVAMGIWIAEMKKEGLEVRYENEGRVYNEGCKDGYVVAHYQGPREMLCLWHKLQELKRATCCGDRR
;
A
#
# COMPACT_ATOMS: atom_id res chain seq x y z
N MET A 1 -23.46 -37.75 -46.61
CA MET A 1 -23.34 -37.03 -45.32
C MET A 1 -21.97 -36.42 -44.99
N LYS A 2 -20.83 -36.84 -45.59
CA LYS A 2 -19.50 -36.22 -45.31
C LYS A 2 -19.22 -34.84 -45.94
N LYS A 3 -20.03 -34.35 -46.90
CA LYS A 3 -19.87 -33.02 -47.52
C LYS A 3 -20.58 -31.87 -46.79
N LEU A 4 -21.54 -32.15 -45.90
CA LEU A 4 -22.26 -31.12 -45.15
C LEU A 4 -21.49 -30.63 -43.92
N TYR A 5 -20.69 -31.49 -43.29
CA TYR A 5 -19.91 -31.12 -42.10
C TYR A 5 -18.70 -30.22 -42.41
N GLY A 6 -18.12 -30.31 -43.62
CA GLY A 6 -17.01 -29.43 -44.01
C GLY A 6 -17.44 -27.97 -44.21
N GLY A 7 -18.67 -27.75 -44.72
CA GLY A 7 -19.21 -26.39 -44.94
C GLY A 7 -19.56 -25.65 -43.65
N VAL A 8 -20.06 -26.37 -42.65
CA VAL A 8 -20.41 -25.77 -41.34
C VAL A 8 -19.15 -25.40 -40.53
N LEU A 9 -18.13 -26.24 -40.60
CA LEU A 9 -16.83 -25.94 -39.96
C LEU A 9 -16.09 -24.74 -40.59
N ILE A 10 -16.15 -24.62 -41.93
CA ILE A 10 -15.56 -23.47 -42.63
C ILE A 10 -16.35 -22.18 -42.33
N ALA A 11 -17.69 -22.25 -42.31
CA ALA A 11 -18.53 -21.10 -41.99
C ALA A 11 -18.34 -20.63 -40.52
N SER A 12 -18.21 -21.56 -39.57
CA SER A 12 -17.94 -21.21 -38.16
C SER A 12 -16.52 -20.67 -37.95
N ALA A 13 -15.52 -21.17 -38.67
CA ALA A 13 -14.16 -20.62 -38.64
C ALA A 13 -14.11 -19.22 -39.26
N PHE A 14 -14.87 -18.96 -40.32
CA PHE A 14 -14.92 -17.64 -40.95
C PHE A 14 -15.65 -16.61 -40.09
N THR A 15 -16.72 -17.00 -39.40
CA THR A 15 -17.43 -16.11 -38.44
C THR A 15 -16.56 -15.82 -37.21
N LEU A 16 -15.81 -16.78 -36.68
CA LEU A 16 -14.84 -16.56 -35.59
C LEU A 16 -13.69 -15.64 -36.02
N PHE A 17 -13.20 -15.81 -37.25
CA PHE A 17 -12.15 -14.96 -37.82
C PHE A 17 -12.65 -13.53 -38.08
N MET A 18 -13.88 -13.34 -38.54
CA MET A 18 -14.50 -12.03 -38.70
C MET A 18 -14.78 -11.35 -37.35
N LEU A 19 -15.21 -12.09 -36.32
CA LEU A 19 -15.36 -11.57 -34.96
C LEU A 19 -14.01 -11.19 -34.34
N MET A 20 -12.97 -11.94 -34.65
CA MET A 20 -11.60 -11.58 -34.24
C MET A 20 -11.11 -10.31 -34.94
N ILE A 21 -11.34 -10.16 -36.23
CA ILE A 21 -11.01 -8.94 -36.99
C ILE A 21 -11.81 -7.75 -36.48
N LEU A 22 -13.09 -7.90 -36.19
CA LEU A 22 -13.92 -6.84 -35.60
C LEU A 22 -13.43 -6.46 -34.19
N ARG A 23 -13.06 -7.44 -33.39
CA ARG A 23 -12.57 -7.20 -32.05
C ARG A 23 -11.16 -6.60 -32.03
N TYR A 24 -10.27 -7.02 -32.92
CA TYR A 24 -8.93 -6.45 -33.07
C TYR A 24 -8.88 -5.20 -33.92
N GLY A 25 -9.80 -5.05 -34.90
CA GLY A 25 -9.90 -3.87 -35.75
C GLY A 25 -10.47 -2.67 -35.02
N VAL A 26 -11.39 -2.87 -34.06
CA VAL A 26 -11.91 -1.79 -33.19
C VAL A 26 -10.86 -1.36 -32.14
N MET A 27 -9.92 -2.25 -31.79
CA MET A 27 -8.80 -1.88 -30.90
C MET A 27 -7.60 -1.23 -31.62
N LYS A 28 -7.59 -1.21 -32.95
CA LYS A 28 -6.53 -0.58 -33.76
C LYS A 28 -6.99 0.62 -34.58
N ASN A 29 -8.00 1.33 -34.15
CA ASN A 29 -8.04 2.74 -34.49
C ASN A 29 -7.02 3.40 -33.55
N PRO A 30 -5.84 3.82 -34.02
CA PRO A 30 -5.09 4.81 -33.29
C PRO A 30 -6.03 6.02 -33.22
N ILE A 31 -6.50 6.34 -32.03
CA ILE A 31 -6.72 7.75 -31.73
C ILE A 31 -5.41 8.36 -32.18
N SER A 32 -5.45 9.08 -33.30
CA SER A 32 -4.34 9.91 -33.70
C SER A 32 -4.08 10.77 -32.47
N GLU A 33 -3.05 10.41 -31.71
CA GLU A 33 -2.37 11.38 -30.90
C GLU A 33 -1.91 12.44 -31.90
N GLY A 34 -2.76 13.43 -32.08
CA GLY A 34 -2.34 14.68 -32.66
C GLY A 34 -1.24 15.15 -31.73
N TYR A 35 0.00 14.87 -32.10
CA TYR A 35 1.13 15.62 -31.57
C TYR A 35 0.76 17.06 -31.82
N LEU A 36 0.34 17.76 -30.76
CA LEU A 36 0.31 19.19 -30.73
C LEU A 36 1.76 19.62 -30.90
N THR A 37 2.18 19.76 -32.17
CA THR A 37 3.35 20.54 -32.54
C THR A 37 3.00 21.96 -32.16
N ILE A 38 3.31 22.34 -30.95
CA ILE A 38 3.24 23.70 -30.46
C ILE A 38 4.31 24.45 -31.25
N PRO A 39 3.97 25.44 -32.08
CA PRO A 39 4.97 26.24 -32.78
C PRO A 39 5.83 26.89 -31.71
N VAL A 40 7.12 26.58 -31.73
CA VAL A 40 8.12 27.19 -30.85
C VAL A 40 8.27 28.67 -31.26
N SER A 41 7.53 29.53 -30.59
CA SER A 41 7.78 30.97 -30.63
C SER A 41 8.91 31.26 -29.63
N ILE A 42 10.08 31.62 -30.19
CA ILE A 42 11.32 31.81 -29.41
C ILE A 42 11.32 33.10 -28.57
N ASN A 43 10.23 33.88 -28.57
CA ASN A 43 10.16 35.19 -27.91
C ASN A 43 9.06 35.40 -26.87
N GLY A 44 8.49 34.35 -26.30
CA GLY A 44 7.52 34.48 -25.19
C GLY A 44 8.22 34.53 -23.85
N THR A 45 8.15 35.62 -23.13
CA THR A 45 8.80 35.82 -21.83
C THR A 45 7.94 35.39 -20.64
N ASN A 46 6.72 34.91 -20.88
CA ASN A 46 5.78 34.52 -19.82
C ASN A 46 5.54 32.98 -19.81
N PRO A 47 6.09 32.22 -18.82
CA PRO A 47 5.90 30.78 -18.73
C PRO A 47 4.44 30.37 -18.57
N LEU A 48 3.53 31.27 -18.19
CA LEU A 48 2.12 31.02 -18.03
C LEU A 48 1.34 30.95 -19.35
N GLU A 49 1.87 31.46 -20.46
CA GLU A 49 1.24 31.33 -21.78
C GLU A 49 1.17 29.88 -22.27
N TRP A 50 2.02 29.01 -21.73
CA TRP A 50 2.06 27.58 -22.04
C TRP A 50 0.95 26.77 -21.42
N ILE A 51 0.31 27.30 -20.37
CA ILE A 51 -0.81 26.67 -19.68
C ILE A 51 -2.14 27.02 -20.37
N ASN A 52 -2.13 27.95 -21.32
CA ASN A 52 -3.29 28.21 -22.17
C ASN A 52 -3.30 27.19 -23.33
N PRO A 53 -3.99 26.05 -23.22
CA PRO A 53 -4.18 25.18 -24.36
C PRO A 53 -4.95 25.95 -25.43
N VAL A 54 -4.56 25.82 -26.70
CA VAL A 54 -5.47 26.07 -27.81
C VAL A 54 -6.60 25.07 -27.64
N ILE A 55 -7.65 25.49 -26.96
CA ILE A 55 -8.85 24.67 -26.73
C ILE A 55 -9.41 24.38 -28.11
N PRO A 56 -9.60 23.11 -28.54
CA PRO A 56 -10.42 22.82 -29.69
C PRO A 56 -11.77 23.49 -29.47
N PRO A 57 -12.43 24.02 -30.54
CA PRO A 57 -13.66 24.78 -30.39
C PRO A 57 -14.63 23.96 -29.54
N ALA A 58 -15.03 24.55 -28.41
CA ALA A 58 -15.91 23.92 -27.44
C ALA A 58 -17.14 23.40 -28.17
N ILE A 59 -17.52 22.15 -27.89
CA ILE A 59 -18.88 21.68 -28.16
C ILE A 59 -19.77 22.66 -27.40
N GLN A 60 -20.44 23.53 -28.13
CA GLN A 60 -21.33 24.53 -27.56
C GLN A 60 -22.45 23.81 -26.84
N ASN A 61 -22.44 23.86 -25.51
CA ASN A 61 -23.65 23.65 -24.76
C ASN A 61 -24.61 24.81 -25.04
N PRO A 62 -25.94 24.59 -25.10
CA PRO A 62 -26.88 25.61 -25.51
C PRO A 62 -26.99 26.85 -24.62
N ASP A 63 -26.31 26.87 -23.47
CA ASP A 63 -26.35 27.94 -22.47
C ASP A 63 -25.10 28.84 -22.38
N GLY A 64 -24.35 28.95 -23.45
CA GLY A 64 -23.56 30.17 -23.78
C GLY A 64 -22.47 30.67 -22.81
N THR A 65 -22.06 29.93 -21.78
CA THR A 65 -20.96 30.37 -20.89
C THR A 65 -19.86 29.31 -20.77
N SER A 66 -18.94 29.29 -21.75
CA SER A 66 -17.67 28.60 -21.56
C SER A 66 -16.76 29.45 -20.68
N GLN A 67 -16.61 29.10 -19.41
CA GLN A 67 -15.57 29.69 -18.56
C GLN A 67 -14.20 29.19 -19.04
N VAL A 68 -13.47 30.04 -19.75
CA VAL A 68 -12.03 29.87 -20.00
C VAL A 68 -11.32 30.11 -18.68
N ILE A 69 -10.92 29.03 -18.00
CA ILE A 69 -10.12 29.16 -16.78
C ILE A 69 -8.69 29.55 -17.21
N SER A 70 -8.26 30.78 -16.89
CA SER A 70 -6.92 31.24 -17.18
C SER A 70 -5.88 30.51 -16.33
N ALA A 71 -4.66 30.39 -16.84
CA ALA A 71 -3.53 29.83 -16.09
C ALA A 71 -3.31 30.48 -14.73
N ASP A 72 -3.51 31.82 -14.66
CA ASP A 72 -3.37 32.57 -13.41
C ASP A 72 -4.39 32.16 -12.35
N ILE A 73 -5.62 31.80 -12.76
CA ILE A 73 -6.65 31.30 -11.84
C ILE A 73 -6.24 29.91 -11.32
N LEU A 74 -5.73 29.03 -12.16
CA LEU A 74 -5.26 27.70 -11.75
C LEU A 74 -4.10 27.80 -10.76
N VAL A 75 -3.12 28.65 -11.06
CA VAL A 75 -1.98 28.90 -10.17
C VAL A 75 -2.42 29.53 -8.86
N SER A 76 -3.28 30.54 -8.91
CA SER A 76 -3.76 31.20 -7.70
C SER A 76 -4.59 30.24 -6.83
N SER A 77 -5.36 29.33 -7.42
CA SER A 77 -6.12 28.34 -6.67
C SER A 77 -5.21 27.31 -5.96
N LEU A 78 -4.15 26.82 -6.63
CA LEU A 78 -3.19 25.91 -6.02
C LEU A 78 -2.37 26.53 -4.89
N PHE A 79 -2.12 27.83 -4.96
CA PHE A 79 -1.27 28.54 -4.01
C PHE A 79 -2.04 29.56 -3.15
N ALA A 80 -3.37 29.50 -3.15
CA ALA A 80 -4.21 30.36 -2.32
C ALA A 80 -3.87 30.17 -0.83
N LYS A 81 -3.88 31.28 -0.08
CA LYS A 81 -3.71 31.25 1.37
C LYS A 81 -5.03 30.89 2.03
N ASN A 82 -5.22 29.62 2.34
CA ASN A 82 -6.38 29.15 3.08
C ASN A 82 -6.09 29.13 4.58
N SER A 83 -7.14 29.22 5.40
CA SER A 83 -7.05 29.15 6.85
C SER A 83 -6.87 27.70 7.30
N PHE A 84 -5.63 27.19 7.25
CA PHE A 84 -5.28 25.86 7.70
C PHE A 84 -4.82 25.87 9.16
N SER A 85 -5.18 24.83 9.92
CA SER A 85 -4.65 24.56 11.24
C SER A 85 -3.15 24.29 11.18
N LYS A 86 -2.45 24.38 12.31
CA LYS A 86 -1.01 24.11 12.41
C LYS A 86 -0.65 22.72 11.87
N LYS A 87 -1.48 21.72 12.12
CA LYS A 87 -1.29 20.34 11.68
C LYS A 87 -1.45 20.17 10.16
N GLU A 88 -2.47 20.83 9.59
CA GLU A 88 -2.68 20.87 8.14
C GLU A 88 -1.54 21.60 7.42
N GLN A 89 -1.02 22.68 8.02
CA GLN A 89 0.14 23.39 7.48
C GLN A 89 1.40 22.53 7.41
N GLN A 90 1.59 21.60 8.34
CA GLN A 90 2.72 20.65 8.28
C GLN A 90 2.68 19.74 7.04
N THR A 91 1.48 19.30 6.65
CA THR A 91 1.26 18.48 5.42
C THR A 91 1.59 19.28 4.15
N LEU A 92 1.43 20.60 4.18
CA LEU A 92 1.65 21.51 3.07
C LEU A 92 2.99 22.29 3.16
N GLN A 93 3.92 21.82 3.99
CA GLN A 93 5.13 22.59 4.31
C GLN A 93 5.98 22.90 3.08
N THR A 94 6.08 21.95 2.12
CA THR A 94 6.81 22.15 0.88
C THR A 94 5.99 22.79 -0.24
N TRP A 95 4.66 22.83 -0.11
CA TRP A 95 3.73 23.27 -1.14
C TRP A 95 4.07 24.66 -1.69
N ASN A 96 4.27 25.63 -0.80
CA ASN A 96 4.57 27.02 -1.19
C ASN A 96 5.95 27.18 -1.83
N HIS A 97 6.89 26.26 -1.55
CA HIS A 97 8.23 26.30 -2.15
C HIS A 97 8.23 25.79 -3.60
N LEU A 98 7.24 24.98 -3.97
CA LEU A 98 7.14 24.34 -5.29
C LEU A 98 6.36 25.16 -6.33
N LYS A 99 5.87 26.36 -5.98
CA LYS A 99 5.14 27.23 -6.94
C LYS A 99 5.91 27.53 -8.21
N HIS A 100 7.25 27.53 -8.16
CA HIS A 100 8.10 27.74 -9.32
C HIS A 100 8.20 26.53 -10.27
N LEU A 101 7.59 25.37 -9.92
CA LEU A 101 7.53 24.20 -10.82
C LEU A 101 6.93 24.55 -12.17
N ILE A 102 6.03 25.54 -12.22
CA ILE A 102 5.43 26.02 -13.48
C ILE A 102 6.50 26.50 -14.47
N GLY A 103 7.59 27.08 -14.00
CA GLY A 103 8.72 27.44 -14.85
C GLY A 103 9.44 26.26 -15.52
N HIS A 104 9.24 25.05 -15.01
CA HIS A 104 9.86 23.81 -15.52
C HIS A 104 8.90 22.92 -16.31
N VAL A 105 7.69 23.39 -16.62
CA VAL A 105 6.67 22.62 -17.36
C VAL A 105 7.21 22.10 -18.70
N GLN A 106 8.08 22.84 -19.37
CA GLN A 106 8.65 22.44 -20.66
C GLN A 106 9.64 21.27 -20.58
N GLY A 107 10.22 21.02 -19.42
CA GLY A 107 11.26 20.00 -19.24
C GLY A 107 10.76 18.57 -19.02
N LEU A 108 9.48 18.40 -18.67
CA LEU A 108 8.94 17.09 -18.31
C LEU A 108 7.62 16.80 -19.03
N PRO A 109 7.45 15.59 -19.60
CA PRO A 109 6.20 15.18 -20.24
C PRO A 109 5.01 15.25 -19.27
N SER A 110 3.82 15.62 -19.76
CA SER A 110 2.57 15.72 -18.99
C SER A 110 2.56 16.71 -17.82
N ALA A 111 3.58 17.56 -17.69
CA ALA A 111 3.70 18.49 -16.55
C ALA A 111 2.54 19.50 -16.49
N ALA A 112 2.18 20.12 -17.63
CA ALA A 112 1.08 21.08 -17.70
C ALA A 112 -0.27 20.45 -17.35
N GLU A 113 -0.53 19.23 -17.83
CA GLU A 113 -1.74 18.48 -17.53
C GLU A 113 -1.83 18.13 -16.04
N ALA A 114 -0.73 17.63 -15.45
CA ALA A 114 -0.66 17.28 -14.04
C ALA A 114 -0.93 18.47 -13.11
N ILE A 115 -0.45 19.66 -13.44
CA ILE A 115 -0.72 20.89 -12.67
C ILE A 115 -2.19 21.30 -12.82
N LYS A 116 -2.75 21.25 -14.03
CA LYS A 116 -4.16 21.57 -14.28
C LYS A 116 -5.11 20.62 -13.51
N GLU A 117 -4.84 19.32 -13.58
CA GLU A 117 -5.62 18.31 -12.85
C GLU A 117 -5.49 18.50 -11.34
N ALA A 118 -4.28 18.83 -10.85
CA ALA A 118 -4.05 19.11 -9.45
C ALA A 118 -4.82 20.34 -8.96
N ALA A 119 -4.96 21.39 -9.77
CA ALA A 119 -5.74 22.57 -9.41
C ALA A 119 -7.21 22.21 -9.18
N ASN A 120 -7.79 21.39 -10.06
CA ASN A 120 -9.17 20.91 -9.91
C ASN A 120 -9.32 20.02 -8.66
N ALA A 121 -8.40 19.07 -8.48
CA ALA A 121 -8.39 18.14 -7.36
C ALA A 121 -8.22 18.88 -6.02
N TRP A 122 -7.37 19.91 -5.98
CA TRP A 122 -7.17 20.76 -4.81
C TRP A 122 -8.41 21.54 -4.41
N ASN A 123 -9.07 22.19 -5.38
CA ASN A 123 -10.30 22.93 -5.12
C ASN A 123 -11.40 22.02 -4.55
N SER A 124 -11.57 20.83 -5.14
CA SER A 124 -12.54 19.85 -4.64
C SER A 124 -12.20 19.38 -3.22
N LEU A 125 -10.93 19.11 -2.94
CA LEU A 125 -10.48 18.70 -1.60
C LEU A 125 -10.72 19.80 -0.56
N VAL A 126 -10.35 21.05 -0.86
CA VAL A 126 -10.53 22.18 0.06
C VAL A 126 -12.01 22.41 0.37
N SER A 127 -12.88 22.38 -0.66
CA SER A 127 -14.33 22.50 -0.45
C SER A 127 -14.86 21.42 0.49
N SER A 128 -14.47 20.15 0.27
CA SER A 128 -14.88 19.05 1.14
C SER A 128 -14.38 19.20 2.58
N VAL A 129 -13.13 19.62 2.76
CA VAL A 129 -12.56 19.87 4.10
C VAL A 129 -13.28 21.02 4.83
N GLU A 130 -13.65 22.09 4.12
CA GLU A 130 -14.39 23.21 4.68
C GLU A 130 -15.82 22.81 5.06
N GLU A 131 -16.51 22.04 4.21
CA GLU A 131 -17.85 21.48 4.51
C GLU A 131 -17.81 20.60 5.76
N GLN A 132 -16.80 19.73 5.89
CA GLN A 132 -16.64 18.90 7.09
C GLN A 132 -16.39 19.74 8.35
N LYS A 133 -15.63 20.83 8.28
CA LYS A 133 -15.41 21.75 9.40
C LYS A 133 -16.69 22.48 9.81
N GLN A 134 -17.52 22.88 8.85
CA GLN A 134 -18.81 23.56 9.12
C GLN A 134 -19.86 22.61 9.68
N GLY A 135 -19.95 21.37 9.17
CA GLY A 135 -20.84 20.34 9.68
C GLY A 135 -20.52 19.89 11.10
N HIS A 136 -19.26 19.92 11.50
CA HIS A 136 -18.84 19.60 12.88
C HIS A 136 -19.21 20.68 13.90
N ALA A 137 -19.39 21.92 13.47
CA ALA A 137 -19.81 23.00 14.36
C ALA A 137 -21.25 22.82 14.90
N ASN A 138 -22.11 22.09 14.18
CA ASN A 138 -23.51 21.85 14.54
C ASN A 138 -23.78 20.46 15.15
N ASP A 139 -22.80 19.58 15.22
CA ASP A 139 -23.02 18.15 15.57
C ASP A 139 -22.07 17.66 16.67
N SER A 140 -22.04 18.43 17.78
CA SER A 140 -21.31 18.00 19.00
C SER A 140 -21.83 16.69 19.62
N SER A 141 -22.99 16.18 19.17
CA SER A 141 -23.54 14.89 19.59
C SER A 141 -23.05 13.71 18.73
N ARG A 142 -22.73 13.94 17.46
CA ARG A 142 -22.20 12.89 16.55
C ARG A 142 -20.69 12.67 16.66
N ALA A 143 -19.95 13.63 17.19
CA ALA A 143 -18.50 13.51 17.39
C ALA A 143 -18.11 12.39 18.38
N LYS A 144 -19.03 12.00 19.29
CA LYS A 144 -18.80 10.92 20.25
C LYS A 144 -18.92 9.50 19.66
N GLU A 145 -19.54 9.32 18.49
CA GLU A 145 -19.73 8.00 17.87
C GLU A 145 -18.54 7.52 17.02
N LYS A 146 -17.56 8.35 16.75
CA LYS A 146 -16.36 8.01 15.94
C LYS A 146 -15.13 7.65 16.76
N GLN A 147 -15.27 7.32 18.03
CA GLN A 147 -14.15 6.88 18.85
C GLN A 147 -13.78 5.45 18.49
N CYS A 148 -12.47 5.19 18.31
CA CYS A 148 -11.94 3.82 18.14
C CYS A 148 -11.99 3.11 19.50
N PRO A 149 -12.93 2.23 19.76
CA PRO A 149 -12.99 1.51 21.03
C PRO A 149 -11.93 0.41 21.08
N HIS A 150 -11.21 0.31 22.19
CA HIS A 150 -10.26 -0.77 22.42
C HIS A 150 -10.96 -2.14 22.58
N PHE A 151 -12.22 -2.12 22.97
CA PHE A 151 -13.02 -3.31 23.23
C PHE A 151 -14.44 -3.12 22.73
N LEU A 152 -14.96 -4.11 22.02
CA LEU A 152 -16.34 -4.18 21.57
C LEU A 152 -16.96 -5.48 22.09
N ASN A 153 -18.12 -5.39 22.68
CA ASN A 153 -18.86 -6.54 23.19
C ASN A 153 -20.34 -6.43 22.86
N LYS A 154 -20.92 -7.51 22.32
CA LYS A 154 -22.35 -7.64 22.15
C LYS A 154 -22.80 -9.01 22.64
N MET A 155 -23.70 -9.04 23.63
CA MET A 155 -24.09 -10.23 24.39
C MET A 155 -25.57 -10.55 24.32
N ASN A 156 -26.44 -9.76 23.68
CA ASN A 156 -27.89 -9.97 23.75
C ASN A 156 -28.45 -10.58 22.46
N SER A 157 -29.16 -11.69 22.58
CA SER A 157 -29.84 -12.38 21.48
C SER A 157 -30.93 -11.56 20.78
N SER A 158 -31.49 -10.53 21.42
CA SER A 158 -32.47 -9.62 20.81
C SER A 158 -31.84 -8.60 19.85
N GLU A 159 -30.56 -8.30 20.01
CA GLU A 159 -29.79 -7.46 19.10
C GLU A 159 -29.14 -8.26 17.97
N LEU A 160 -29.11 -9.58 18.11
CA LEU A 160 -28.51 -10.54 17.20
C LEU A 160 -29.62 -11.05 16.27
N GLY A 161 -29.79 -10.44 15.10
CA GLY A 161 -30.80 -10.83 14.11
C GLY A 161 -30.71 -12.31 13.70
N ASN A 162 -31.83 -12.86 13.20
CA ASN A 162 -31.99 -14.30 12.98
C ASN A 162 -31.18 -14.92 11.83
N SER A 163 -30.51 -14.14 10.96
CA SER A 163 -29.82 -14.70 9.77
C SER A 163 -28.45 -14.11 9.43
N SER A 164 -28.13 -12.91 9.88
CA SER A 164 -26.78 -12.34 9.74
C SER A 164 -26.53 -11.28 10.79
N TYR A 165 -25.34 -11.28 11.35
CA TYR A 165 -24.91 -10.33 12.35
C TYR A 165 -23.69 -9.55 11.85
N LYS A 166 -23.67 -8.24 12.15
CA LYS A 166 -22.60 -7.32 11.75
C LYS A 166 -22.09 -6.55 12.96
N LEU A 167 -20.78 -6.56 13.18
CA LEU A 167 -20.11 -5.75 14.18
C LEU A 167 -19.16 -4.79 13.46
N GLN A 168 -19.40 -3.49 13.59
CA GLN A 168 -18.51 -2.47 13.04
C GLN A 168 -17.24 -2.36 13.88
N VAL A 169 -16.09 -2.30 13.19
CA VAL A 169 -14.75 -2.11 13.75
C VAL A 169 -14.17 -0.82 13.19
N PRO A 170 -14.41 0.33 13.83
CA PRO A 170 -14.16 1.64 13.22
C PRO A 170 -12.71 1.92 12.82
N CYS A 171 -11.75 1.31 13.53
CA CYS A 171 -10.33 1.61 13.35
C CYS A 171 -9.49 0.40 12.91
N GLY A 172 -10.15 -0.63 12.40
CA GLY A 172 -9.47 -1.81 11.91
C GLY A 172 -8.98 -2.74 13.02
N LEU A 173 -8.16 -3.71 12.61
CA LEU A 173 -7.49 -4.66 13.49
C LEU A 173 -5.98 -4.45 13.40
N THR A 174 -5.27 -4.75 14.49
CA THR A 174 -3.80 -4.71 14.56
C THR A 174 -3.27 -6.05 15.04
N GLN A 175 -1.96 -6.26 14.95
CA GLN A 175 -1.31 -7.42 15.55
C GLN A 175 -1.66 -7.50 17.04
N GLY A 176 -2.11 -8.66 17.51
CA GLY A 176 -2.60 -8.86 18.86
C GLY A 176 -4.10 -8.66 19.05
N SER A 177 -4.79 -8.00 18.09
CA SER A 177 -6.26 -7.94 18.12
C SER A 177 -6.86 -9.33 18.09
N SER A 178 -7.94 -9.53 18.85
CA SER A 178 -8.66 -10.82 18.90
C SER A 178 -10.17 -10.62 18.81
N ILE A 179 -10.83 -11.51 18.09
CA ILE A 179 -12.28 -11.57 17.93
C ILE A 179 -12.75 -12.92 18.44
N THR A 180 -13.53 -12.94 19.50
CA THR A 180 -14.09 -14.18 20.07
C THR A 180 -15.58 -14.27 19.74
N VAL A 181 -15.95 -15.36 19.10
CA VAL A 181 -17.33 -15.69 18.71
C VAL A 181 -17.80 -16.88 19.54
N ILE A 182 -18.90 -16.71 20.25
CA ILE A 182 -19.57 -17.78 21.02
C ILE A 182 -20.89 -18.06 20.33
N GLY A 183 -21.09 -19.28 19.89
CA GLY A 183 -22.28 -19.66 19.16
C GLY A 183 -22.52 -21.15 19.14
N THR A 184 -23.69 -21.55 18.62
CA THR A 184 -24.08 -22.96 18.44
C THR A 184 -24.52 -23.13 16.98
N PRO A 185 -23.86 -24.00 16.19
CA PRO A 185 -24.34 -24.33 14.86
C PRO A 185 -25.73 -24.96 14.97
N ASN A 186 -26.70 -24.45 14.27
CA ASN A 186 -28.10 -24.92 14.26
C ASN A 186 -28.61 -25.02 12.81
N GLY A 187 -29.92 -25.28 12.63
CA GLY A 187 -30.48 -25.43 11.29
C GLY A 187 -30.20 -26.80 10.66
N ILE A 188 -30.57 -26.98 9.40
CA ILE A 188 -30.55 -28.29 8.71
C ILE A 188 -29.12 -28.72 8.37
N LEU A 189 -28.30 -27.78 7.89
CA LEU A 189 -26.91 -28.04 7.48
C LEU A 189 -25.88 -27.62 8.53
N GLY A 190 -26.23 -26.73 9.45
CA GLY A 190 -25.32 -26.20 10.46
C GLY A 190 -24.13 -25.44 9.90
N ASN A 191 -24.18 -25.06 8.60
CA ASN A 191 -23.11 -24.33 7.92
C ASN A 191 -23.16 -22.85 8.30
N PHE A 192 -22.01 -22.29 8.66
CA PHE A 192 -21.91 -20.86 8.98
C PHE A 192 -20.58 -20.27 8.51
N ARG A 193 -20.52 -18.95 8.47
CA ARG A 193 -19.32 -18.24 8.06
C ARG A 193 -19.06 -17.01 8.93
N ILE A 194 -17.80 -16.68 9.07
CA ILE A 194 -17.30 -15.46 9.69
C ILE A 194 -16.48 -14.74 8.63
N ASP A 195 -16.93 -13.55 8.22
CA ASP A 195 -16.27 -12.72 7.23
C ASP A 195 -15.68 -11.48 7.92
N LEU A 196 -14.41 -11.20 7.69
CA LEU A 196 -13.79 -9.91 7.99
C LEU A 196 -13.78 -9.09 6.71
N THR A 197 -14.54 -8.00 6.67
CA THR A 197 -14.70 -7.18 5.46
C THR A 197 -14.12 -5.80 5.66
N GLY A 198 -13.55 -5.25 4.59
CA GLY A 198 -13.06 -3.88 4.54
C GLY A 198 -14.16 -2.87 4.22
N GLU A 199 -13.77 -1.61 4.08
CA GLU A 199 -14.66 -0.58 3.54
C GLU A 199 -14.78 -0.72 2.02
N PRO A 200 -15.97 -0.55 1.42
CA PRO A 200 -16.11 -0.52 -0.02
C PRO A 200 -15.39 0.71 -0.58
N ILE A 201 -14.67 0.53 -1.66
CA ILE A 201 -14.11 1.66 -2.42
C ILE A 201 -15.27 2.30 -3.20
N PRO A 202 -15.35 3.64 -3.28
CA PRO A 202 -16.40 4.30 -4.04
C PRO A 202 -16.45 3.84 -5.50
N GLY A 203 -17.64 3.38 -5.91
CA GLY A 203 -17.86 2.76 -7.23
C GLY A 203 -17.79 1.23 -7.24
N GLU A 204 -17.38 0.60 -6.14
CA GLU A 204 -17.48 -0.85 -5.95
C GLU A 204 -18.77 -1.19 -5.19
N PRO A 205 -19.59 -2.14 -5.68
CA PRO A 205 -20.86 -2.49 -5.04
C PRO A 205 -20.69 -3.27 -3.74
N ASP A 206 -19.60 -4.03 -3.60
CA ASP A 206 -19.33 -4.90 -2.46
C ASP A 206 -17.95 -4.62 -1.86
N PRO A 207 -17.84 -4.64 -0.51
CA PRO A 207 -16.57 -4.45 0.17
C PRO A 207 -15.64 -5.66 -0.02
N PRO A 208 -14.31 -5.49 0.02
CA PRO A 208 -13.37 -6.60 -0.02
C PRO A 208 -13.55 -7.49 1.20
N VAL A 209 -13.40 -8.81 1.02
CA VAL A 209 -13.39 -9.81 2.10
C VAL A 209 -11.94 -10.17 2.40
N ILE A 210 -11.46 -9.73 3.56
CA ILE A 210 -10.07 -9.91 4.01
C ILE A 210 -9.86 -11.33 4.56
N LEU A 211 -10.87 -11.87 5.21
CA LEU A 211 -10.96 -13.28 5.59
C LEU A 211 -12.39 -13.76 5.42
N HIS A 212 -12.59 -14.76 4.59
CA HIS A 212 -13.78 -15.59 4.53
C HIS A 212 -13.50 -16.90 5.24
N TYR A 213 -14.08 -17.10 6.42
CA TYR A 213 -13.95 -18.33 7.21
C TYR A 213 -15.27 -19.08 7.18
N ASN A 214 -15.36 -20.13 6.36
CA ASN A 214 -16.61 -20.86 6.08
C ASN A 214 -16.54 -22.29 6.63
N VAL A 215 -17.40 -22.59 7.60
CA VAL A 215 -17.53 -23.89 8.24
C VAL A 215 -18.66 -24.66 7.59
N ARG A 216 -18.36 -25.83 7.02
CA ARG A 216 -19.29 -26.72 6.32
C ARG A 216 -19.34 -28.06 7.04
N LEU A 217 -20.37 -28.27 7.86
CA LEU A 217 -20.46 -29.44 8.73
C LEU A 217 -20.83 -30.75 7.99
N HIS A 218 -21.42 -30.63 6.82
CA HIS A 218 -21.81 -31.78 5.98
C HIS A 218 -21.01 -31.81 4.66
N GLY A 219 -19.83 -31.18 4.66
CA GLY A 219 -18.99 -31.14 3.48
C GLY A 219 -19.52 -30.23 2.36
N ASP A 220 -19.05 -30.50 1.16
CA ASP A 220 -19.42 -29.78 -0.05
C ASP A 220 -19.25 -30.68 -1.30
N LYS A 221 -19.21 -30.06 -2.50
CA LYS A 221 -19.06 -30.80 -3.77
C LYS A 221 -17.71 -31.52 -3.93
N ILE A 222 -16.72 -31.16 -3.11
CA ILE A 222 -15.34 -31.72 -3.17
C ILE A 222 -15.17 -32.83 -2.15
N THR A 223 -15.77 -32.69 -0.97
CA THR A 223 -15.71 -33.69 0.11
C THR A 223 -17.03 -33.80 0.84
N GLU A 224 -17.41 -35.02 1.18
CA GLU A 224 -18.58 -35.32 2.05
C GLU A 224 -18.23 -35.12 3.53
N ASP A 225 -16.94 -35.08 3.88
CA ASP A 225 -16.48 -34.83 5.23
C ASP A 225 -16.61 -33.35 5.63
N PRO A 226 -16.80 -33.03 6.91
CA PRO A 226 -16.77 -31.65 7.39
C PRO A 226 -15.48 -30.95 7.03
N VAL A 227 -15.57 -29.69 6.58
CA VAL A 227 -14.43 -28.91 6.10
C VAL A 227 -14.57 -27.44 6.48
N ILE A 228 -13.44 -26.83 6.79
CA ILE A 228 -13.29 -25.37 6.92
C ILE A 228 -12.65 -24.86 5.63
N VAL A 229 -13.27 -23.85 5.04
CA VAL A 229 -12.77 -23.19 3.82
C VAL A 229 -12.43 -21.76 4.16
N GLN A 230 -11.20 -21.36 3.83
CA GLN A 230 -10.69 -20.00 4.02
C GLN A 230 -10.33 -19.39 2.68
N ASN A 231 -10.71 -18.12 2.49
CA ASN A 231 -10.43 -17.40 1.24
C ASN A 231 -10.49 -15.89 1.46
N THR A 232 -10.17 -15.14 0.41
CA THR A 232 -10.32 -13.69 0.29
C THR A 232 -11.10 -13.36 -0.98
N TRP A 233 -11.73 -12.19 -1.01
CA TRP A 233 -12.43 -11.70 -2.19
C TRP A 233 -12.16 -10.20 -2.41
N THR A 234 -11.96 -9.83 -3.67
CA THR A 234 -11.92 -8.43 -4.12
C THR A 234 -12.58 -8.30 -5.49
N LEU A 235 -13.11 -7.14 -5.81
CA LEU A 235 -13.68 -6.90 -7.13
C LEU A 235 -12.65 -7.07 -8.27
N ALA A 236 -11.38 -6.77 -8.00
CA ALA A 236 -10.32 -6.85 -9.01
C ALA A 236 -9.87 -8.28 -9.33
N HIS A 237 -9.95 -9.18 -8.35
CA HIS A 237 -9.39 -10.54 -8.47
C HIS A 237 -10.40 -11.66 -8.19
N ASP A 238 -11.67 -11.27 -7.91
CA ASP A 238 -12.71 -12.22 -7.52
C ASP A 238 -12.29 -13.06 -6.28
N TRP A 239 -12.77 -14.28 -6.13
CA TRP A 239 -12.30 -15.18 -5.07
C TRP A 239 -10.85 -15.59 -5.32
N GLY A 240 -10.02 -15.48 -4.28
CA GLY A 240 -8.64 -15.94 -4.32
C GLY A 240 -8.53 -17.47 -4.27
N GLU A 241 -7.31 -17.97 -4.09
CA GLU A 241 -7.05 -19.41 -3.91
C GLU A 241 -7.69 -19.92 -2.60
N GLU A 242 -8.49 -20.98 -2.70
CA GLU A 242 -9.20 -21.57 -1.58
C GLU A 242 -8.27 -22.41 -0.71
N GLU A 243 -8.19 -22.13 0.58
CA GLU A 243 -7.48 -22.94 1.56
C GLU A 243 -8.47 -23.80 2.35
N ARG A 244 -8.20 -25.09 2.45
CA ARG A 244 -9.12 -26.07 3.07
C ARG A 244 -8.48 -26.77 4.27
N CYS A 245 -9.27 -26.98 5.32
CA CYS A 245 -8.88 -27.77 6.48
C CYS A 245 -10.00 -28.77 6.83
N PRO A 246 -9.74 -30.09 6.76
CA PRO A 246 -8.50 -30.75 6.34
C PRO A 246 -8.20 -30.54 4.87
N SER A 247 -6.90 -30.48 4.53
CA SER A 247 -6.45 -30.31 3.16
C SER A 247 -6.50 -31.64 2.40
N PRO A 248 -7.06 -31.71 1.20
CA PRO A 248 -7.02 -32.91 0.38
C PRO A 248 -5.62 -33.08 -0.24
N GLY A 249 -4.76 -33.88 0.37
CA GLY A 249 -3.62 -34.48 -0.32
C GLY A 249 -2.28 -33.74 -0.33
N SER A 250 -2.01 -32.77 0.52
CA SER A 250 -0.65 -32.18 0.61
C SER A 250 0.12 -32.71 1.83
N GLU A 251 1.33 -33.27 1.61
CA GLU A 251 2.25 -33.64 2.68
C GLU A 251 3.03 -32.45 3.24
N GLU A 252 3.07 -31.33 2.54
CA GLU A 252 3.76 -30.12 3.00
C GLU A 252 2.91 -29.34 4.01
N VAL A 253 3.41 -29.25 5.22
CA VAL A 253 2.81 -28.46 6.29
C VAL A 253 3.25 -27.01 6.15
N LYS A 254 2.42 -26.19 5.51
CA LYS A 254 2.62 -24.75 5.51
C LYS A 254 2.36 -24.19 6.92
N LYS A 255 3.18 -23.25 7.36
CA LYS A 255 3.07 -22.55 8.63
C LYS A 255 2.86 -21.05 8.44
N VAL A 256 2.13 -20.45 9.37
CA VAL A 256 1.89 -19.01 9.48
C VAL A 256 2.03 -18.64 10.95
N ASP A 257 2.90 -17.68 11.28
CA ASP A 257 3.26 -17.37 12.67
C ASP A 257 3.65 -18.62 13.49
N GLU A 258 4.51 -19.47 12.95
CA GLU A 258 4.96 -20.74 13.53
C GLU A 258 3.88 -21.83 13.69
N LEU A 259 2.62 -21.52 13.41
CA LEU A 259 1.48 -22.45 13.53
C LEU A 259 1.12 -23.08 12.19
N GLU A 260 0.67 -24.34 12.21
CA GLU A 260 0.25 -25.06 11.01
C GLU A 260 -0.97 -24.39 10.37
N GLN A 261 -0.98 -24.29 9.04
CA GLN A 261 -2.12 -23.76 8.27
C GLN A 261 -3.41 -24.54 8.56
N CYS A 262 -3.31 -25.83 8.70
CA CYS A 262 -4.38 -26.72 9.20
C CYS A 262 -3.81 -27.67 10.24
N ASN A 263 -4.38 -27.68 11.42
CA ASN A 263 -3.93 -28.57 12.50
C ASN A 263 -4.14 -30.05 12.11
N LYS A 264 -3.08 -30.83 12.23
CA LYS A 264 -3.04 -32.26 11.86
C LYS A 264 -4.09 -33.15 12.52
N ILE A 265 -4.71 -32.69 13.61
CA ILE A 265 -5.77 -33.46 14.28
C ILE A 265 -7.11 -33.37 13.52
N VAL A 266 -7.33 -32.30 12.76
CA VAL A 266 -8.58 -32.12 12.00
C VAL A 266 -8.67 -33.18 10.90
N GLY A 267 -9.78 -33.88 10.85
CA GLY A 267 -10.02 -34.96 9.89
C GLY A 267 -9.43 -36.32 10.27
N LYS A 268 -8.64 -36.44 11.39
CA LYS A 268 -8.15 -37.74 11.87
C LYS A 268 -9.21 -38.51 12.66
N ASN A 269 -9.15 -39.82 12.56
CA ASN A 269 -10.03 -40.70 13.38
C ASN A 269 -9.74 -40.52 14.87
N ILE A 270 -10.76 -40.37 15.67
CA ILE A 270 -10.64 -40.16 17.13
C ILE A 270 -9.90 -41.32 17.79
N SER A 271 -10.04 -42.56 17.31
CA SER A 271 -9.29 -43.72 17.78
C SER A 271 -7.77 -43.57 17.70
N GLN A 272 -7.28 -42.89 16.68
CA GLN A 272 -5.81 -42.65 16.50
C GLN A 272 -5.27 -41.60 17.47
N LEU A 273 -6.11 -40.71 17.98
CA LEU A 273 -5.71 -39.67 18.94
C LEU A 273 -5.54 -40.22 20.36
N TYR A 274 -6.23 -41.33 20.72
CA TYR A 274 -6.15 -41.93 22.05
C TYR A 274 -5.07 -43.01 22.19
N ILE A 275 -4.53 -43.55 21.08
CA ILE A 275 -3.53 -44.65 21.13
C ILE A 275 -2.12 -44.16 21.49
N GLY A 276 -1.85 -42.84 21.39
CA GLY A 276 -0.56 -42.23 21.76
C GLY A 276 -0.27 -42.10 23.27
N GLY A 277 -1.18 -42.49 24.15
CA GLY A 277 -1.09 -42.17 25.59
C GLY A 277 -1.34 -43.28 26.60
N MET A 278 -1.75 -44.50 26.24
CA MET A 278 -1.96 -45.56 27.23
C MET A 278 -1.69 -46.98 26.69
N HIS A 279 -0.58 -47.57 27.10
CA HIS A 279 -0.44 -49.01 27.16
C HIS A 279 -1.24 -49.54 28.33
N SER A 280 -2.44 -50.12 28.12
CA SER A 280 -3.03 -51.03 29.07
C SER A 280 -3.79 -52.14 28.34
N HIS A 281 -3.34 -53.35 28.56
CA HIS A 281 -3.96 -54.58 28.17
C HIS A 281 -5.26 -54.78 28.99
N THR A 282 -6.42 -54.57 28.38
CA THR A 282 -7.68 -55.23 28.80
C THR A 282 -8.61 -55.24 27.59
N SER A 283 -8.86 -56.43 27.08
CA SER A 283 -9.87 -56.70 26.04
C SER A 283 -11.27 -56.50 26.62
N ARG A 284 -11.82 -55.29 26.43
CA ARG A 284 -13.23 -54.99 26.69
C ARG A 284 -13.99 -55.12 25.38
N GLN A 285 -15.08 -55.89 25.36
CA GLN A 285 -16.02 -55.90 24.24
C GLN A 285 -16.60 -54.48 24.07
N ILE A 286 -16.29 -53.84 22.97
CA ILE A 286 -16.76 -52.50 22.61
C ILE A 286 -18.18 -52.64 22.06
N SER A 287 -19.13 -51.87 22.57
CA SER A 287 -20.51 -51.84 22.06
C SER A 287 -20.54 -51.20 20.64
N ALA A 288 -21.53 -51.59 19.81
CA ALA A 288 -21.68 -51.04 18.45
C ALA A 288 -21.80 -49.50 18.42
N ALA A 289 -22.29 -48.89 19.50
CA ALA A 289 -22.34 -47.42 19.66
C ALA A 289 -20.95 -46.81 19.95
N GLU A 290 -20.08 -47.54 20.71
CA GLU A 290 -18.69 -47.15 20.94
C GLU A 290 -17.85 -47.33 19.67
N GLU A 291 -18.11 -48.37 18.88
CA GLU A 291 -17.43 -48.63 17.60
C GLU A 291 -17.77 -47.58 16.53
N GLN A 292 -19.00 -47.07 16.49
CA GLN A 292 -19.39 -45.94 15.66
C GLN A 292 -18.78 -44.60 16.15
N SER A 293 -18.63 -44.42 17.45
CA SER A 293 -17.96 -43.25 18.07
C SER A 293 -16.46 -43.23 17.73
N ILE A 294 -15.80 -44.40 17.66
CA ILE A 294 -14.37 -44.57 17.38
C ILE A 294 -14.05 -44.30 15.90
N LYS A 295 -15.00 -44.46 14.98
CA LYS A 295 -14.83 -44.19 13.53
C LYS A 295 -15.04 -42.71 13.15
N ARG A 296 -15.47 -41.85 14.08
CA ARG A 296 -15.69 -40.42 13.80
C ARG A 296 -14.37 -39.67 13.67
N LYS A 297 -14.29 -38.86 12.61
CA LYS A 297 -13.19 -37.94 12.41
C LYS A 297 -13.33 -36.73 13.35
N TYR A 298 -12.21 -36.25 13.87
CA TYR A 298 -12.21 -35.03 14.69
C TYR A 298 -12.49 -33.80 13.83
N PHE A 299 -13.48 -33.02 14.23
CA PHE A 299 -13.79 -31.71 13.66
C PHE A 299 -14.16 -30.76 14.81
N PRO A 300 -13.67 -29.48 14.79
CA PRO A 300 -13.81 -28.60 15.97
C PRO A 300 -15.22 -28.09 16.20
N PHE A 301 -16.08 -28.11 15.19
CA PHE A 301 -17.46 -27.66 15.28
C PHE A 301 -18.41 -28.85 15.18
N LYS A 302 -19.52 -28.78 15.93
CA LYS A 302 -20.53 -29.83 15.93
C LYS A 302 -21.92 -29.23 16.02
N GLN A 303 -22.84 -29.72 15.18
CA GLN A 303 -24.23 -29.27 15.17
C GLN A 303 -24.88 -29.45 16.51
N GLY A 304 -25.58 -28.41 17.00
CA GLY A 304 -26.28 -28.42 18.30
C GLY A 304 -25.37 -28.25 19.52
N TYR A 305 -24.05 -28.12 19.35
CA TYR A 305 -23.11 -27.92 20.47
C TYR A 305 -22.53 -26.52 20.44
N PRO A 306 -22.45 -25.83 21.59
CA PRO A 306 -21.84 -24.53 21.69
C PRO A 306 -20.32 -24.62 21.46
N PHE A 307 -19.73 -23.58 20.90
CA PHE A 307 -18.30 -23.42 20.71
C PHE A 307 -17.84 -22.02 21.10
N VAL A 308 -16.56 -21.90 21.42
CA VAL A 308 -15.83 -20.63 21.58
C VAL A 308 -14.75 -20.58 20.53
N ALA A 309 -14.94 -19.79 19.47
CA ALA A 309 -13.94 -19.57 18.42
C ALA A 309 -13.29 -18.22 18.61
N THR A 310 -11.96 -18.19 18.60
CA THR A 310 -11.18 -16.94 18.68
C THR A 310 -10.31 -16.78 17.45
N ILE A 311 -10.54 -15.71 16.73
CA ILE A 311 -9.71 -15.21 15.65
C ILE A 311 -8.68 -14.27 16.27
N ARG A 312 -7.40 -14.52 16.07
CA ARG A 312 -6.31 -13.67 16.52
C ARG A 312 -5.49 -13.17 15.34
N VAL A 313 -5.19 -11.90 15.34
CA VAL A 313 -4.32 -11.27 14.35
C VAL A 313 -2.85 -11.46 14.77
N GLY A 314 -2.09 -12.18 13.95
CA GLY A 314 -0.66 -12.40 14.12
C GLY A 314 0.17 -11.42 13.29
N SER A 315 1.47 -11.70 13.16
CA SER A 315 2.40 -10.91 12.33
C SER A 315 2.33 -11.29 10.84
N GLU A 316 2.12 -12.57 10.54
CA GLU A 316 2.11 -13.13 9.19
C GLU A 316 0.69 -13.49 8.71
N GLY A 317 -0.28 -13.57 9.63
CA GLY A 317 -1.63 -14.00 9.27
C GLY A 317 -2.62 -13.98 10.42
N ILE A 318 -3.74 -14.63 10.19
CA ILE A 318 -4.87 -14.75 11.11
C ILE A 318 -4.97 -16.17 11.60
N GLN A 319 -4.99 -16.33 12.91
CA GLN A 319 -5.07 -17.62 13.59
C GLN A 319 -6.49 -17.87 14.11
N MET A 320 -7.00 -19.08 13.94
CA MET A 320 -8.26 -19.50 14.52
C MET A 320 -8.03 -20.57 15.59
N THR A 321 -8.52 -20.32 16.80
CA THR A 321 -8.62 -21.32 17.87
C THR A 321 -10.08 -21.62 18.15
N VAL A 322 -10.39 -22.87 18.44
CA VAL A 322 -11.73 -23.30 18.87
C VAL A 322 -11.58 -24.08 20.16
N ASP A 323 -12.32 -23.67 21.18
CA ASP A 323 -12.29 -24.27 22.55
C ASP A 323 -10.84 -24.38 23.07
N GLY A 324 -10.04 -23.35 22.83
CA GLY A 324 -8.65 -23.23 23.25
C GLY A 324 -7.63 -24.02 22.42
N LYS A 325 -8.05 -24.74 21.37
CA LYS A 325 -7.14 -25.46 20.47
C LYS A 325 -6.94 -24.69 19.18
N HIS A 326 -5.70 -24.54 18.73
CA HIS A 326 -5.39 -24.05 17.41
C HIS A 326 -5.97 -24.98 16.33
N ILE A 327 -6.69 -24.41 15.36
CA ILE A 327 -7.35 -25.15 14.29
C ILE A 327 -6.75 -24.81 12.94
N THR A 328 -6.73 -23.51 12.59
CA THR A 328 -6.19 -23.03 11.31
C THR A 328 -5.42 -21.74 11.48
N SER A 329 -4.46 -21.52 10.59
CA SER A 329 -3.81 -20.24 10.36
C SER A 329 -3.94 -19.86 8.89
N PHE A 330 -4.22 -18.60 8.59
CA PHE A 330 -4.44 -18.06 7.26
C PHE A 330 -3.49 -16.90 7.03
N ALA A 331 -2.56 -17.04 6.07
CA ALA A 331 -1.58 -16.01 5.75
C ALA A 331 -2.25 -14.75 5.18
N PHE A 332 -1.76 -13.57 5.56
CA PHE A 332 -2.20 -12.34 4.90
C PHE A 332 -1.91 -12.43 3.42
N ARG A 333 -2.88 -12.06 2.62
CA ARG A 333 -2.72 -11.95 1.17
C ARG A 333 -2.35 -10.53 0.80
N GLU A 334 -1.52 -10.40 -0.22
CA GLU A 334 -1.12 -9.11 -0.73
C GLU A 334 -2.33 -8.20 -0.93
N THR A 335 -2.24 -6.97 -0.45
CA THR A 335 -3.30 -5.97 -0.48
C THR A 335 -4.47 -6.14 0.49
N LEU A 336 -4.53 -7.19 1.32
CA LEU A 336 -5.64 -7.44 2.26
C LEU A 336 -5.13 -7.65 3.69
N GLU A 337 -4.76 -6.56 4.35
CA GLU A 337 -4.23 -6.59 5.72
C GLU A 337 -5.30 -6.29 6.79
N PRO A 338 -5.07 -6.70 8.06
CA PRO A 338 -6.09 -6.64 9.11
C PRO A 338 -6.55 -5.23 9.48
N TRP A 339 -5.71 -4.21 9.34
CA TRP A 339 -6.09 -2.82 9.59
C TRP A 339 -7.10 -2.24 8.57
N LEU A 340 -7.38 -2.98 7.48
CA LEU A 340 -8.45 -2.64 6.53
C LEU A 340 -9.82 -3.14 6.98
N VAL A 341 -9.88 -4.01 7.99
CA VAL A 341 -11.15 -4.54 8.48
C VAL A 341 -11.98 -3.41 9.06
N SER A 342 -13.20 -3.24 8.56
CA SER A 342 -14.19 -2.28 9.06
C SER A 342 -15.40 -2.97 9.67
N GLU A 343 -15.69 -4.21 9.26
CA GLU A 343 -16.87 -4.96 9.72
C GLU A 343 -16.53 -6.44 9.92
N ILE A 344 -17.06 -7.02 10.97
CA ILE A 344 -17.10 -8.47 11.21
C ILE A 344 -18.53 -8.93 10.93
N LYS A 345 -18.71 -9.83 9.97
CA LYS A 345 -20.02 -10.37 9.57
C LYS A 345 -20.09 -11.84 9.89
N ILE A 346 -21.11 -12.26 10.62
CA ILE A 346 -21.39 -13.66 10.93
C ILE A 346 -22.74 -14.02 10.32
N SER A 347 -22.80 -15.12 9.57
CA SER A 347 -24.03 -15.53 8.88
C SER A 347 -24.07 -17.04 8.67
N GLY A 348 -25.27 -17.56 8.34
CA GLY A 348 -25.54 -18.97 8.14
C GLY A 348 -26.30 -19.61 9.29
N ASP A 349 -26.22 -20.93 9.38
CA ASP A 349 -26.94 -21.75 10.34
C ASP A 349 -26.27 -21.72 11.73
N ILE A 350 -26.29 -20.57 12.40
CA ILE A 350 -25.69 -20.36 13.72
C ILE A 350 -26.62 -19.57 14.63
N LYS A 351 -26.79 -20.07 15.85
CA LYS A 351 -27.34 -19.28 16.94
C LYS A 351 -26.20 -18.60 17.69
N LEU A 352 -26.00 -17.32 17.44
CA LEU A 352 -24.96 -16.53 18.07
C LEU A 352 -25.35 -16.18 19.52
N ALA A 353 -24.46 -16.40 20.47
CA ALA A 353 -24.63 -16.06 21.87
C ALA A 353 -23.89 -14.76 22.22
N SER A 354 -22.68 -14.57 21.69
CA SER A 354 -21.85 -13.40 21.97
C SER A 354 -20.79 -13.21 20.90
N ILE A 355 -20.39 -11.96 20.69
CA ILE A 355 -19.19 -11.58 19.95
C ILE A 355 -18.43 -10.54 20.75
N LEU A 356 -17.12 -10.77 20.91
CA LEU A 356 -16.20 -9.87 21.60
C LEU A 356 -15.05 -9.56 20.66
N ALA A 357 -14.68 -8.29 20.55
CA ALA A 357 -13.45 -7.87 19.91
C ALA A 357 -12.61 -7.08 20.90
N SER A 358 -11.35 -7.43 21.07
CA SER A 358 -10.43 -6.83 22.03
C SER A 358 -9.03 -6.62 21.45
N GLY A 359 -8.24 -5.78 22.12
CA GLY A 359 -6.94 -5.38 21.60
C GLY A 359 -7.05 -4.56 20.31
N LEU A 360 -8.19 -3.85 20.13
CA LEU A 360 -8.43 -2.99 18.97
C LEU A 360 -7.61 -1.70 19.06
N PRO A 361 -7.13 -1.17 17.93
CA PRO A 361 -6.43 0.12 17.92
C PRO A 361 -7.39 1.25 18.31
N THR A 362 -6.96 2.17 19.17
CA THR A 362 -7.75 3.31 19.64
C THR A 362 -7.17 4.64 19.14
N SER A 363 -7.99 5.70 19.08
CA SER A 363 -7.55 7.03 18.63
C SER A 363 -7.26 8.01 19.77
N GLU A 364 -7.63 7.72 21.02
CA GLU A 364 -7.69 8.74 22.09
C GLU A 364 -6.92 8.41 23.37
N ASP A 365 -6.61 7.16 23.65
CA ASP A 365 -5.89 6.78 24.88
C ASP A 365 -4.40 6.59 24.63
N SER A 366 -3.63 7.63 24.93
CA SER A 366 -2.16 7.59 24.83
C SER A 366 -1.51 6.51 25.71
N ASP A 367 -2.18 6.08 26.76
CA ASP A 367 -1.64 5.12 27.74
C ASP A 367 -1.88 3.65 27.38
N HIS A 368 -2.74 3.38 26.39
CA HIS A 368 -3.15 2.01 25.99
C HIS A 368 -2.94 1.69 24.51
N ILE A 369 -2.30 2.61 23.75
CA ILE A 369 -2.08 2.44 22.32
C ILE A 369 -0.64 2.01 22.10
N ASP A 370 -0.44 0.75 21.98
CA ASP A 370 0.87 0.27 21.58
C ASP A 370 1.20 0.59 20.11
N ASP A 371 0.20 0.80 19.25
CA ASP A 371 0.40 0.79 17.80
C ASP A 371 0.22 2.17 17.11
N LEU A 372 -0.90 2.85 17.28
CA LEU A 372 -1.18 4.09 16.50
C LEU A 372 -0.23 5.24 16.86
N GLU A 373 0.05 5.46 18.15
CA GLU A 373 0.98 6.53 18.58
C GLU A 373 2.42 6.22 18.15
N LEU A 374 2.78 4.95 18.08
CA LEU A 374 4.09 4.53 17.58
C LEU A 374 4.27 4.83 16.08
N LEU A 375 3.16 4.90 15.32
CA LEU A 375 3.18 5.14 13.89
C LEU A 375 3.14 6.64 13.54
N LYS A 376 2.81 7.52 14.50
CA LYS A 376 2.81 8.98 14.29
C LYS A 376 4.22 9.53 14.23
N SER A 377 4.44 10.44 13.30
CA SER A 377 5.71 11.15 13.17
C SER A 377 5.68 12.48 13.91
N SER A 378 6.73 12.75 14.66
CA SER A 378 6.90 14.05 15.33
C SER A 378 7.12 15.18 14.32
N PRO A 379 6.64 16.40 14.61
CA PRO A 379 7.02 17.57 13.85
C PRO A 379 8.53 17.76 13.84
N LEU A 380 9.08 18.22 12.71
CA LEU A 380 10.51 18.50 12.64
C LEU A 380 10.86 19.71 13.53
N SER A 381 11.88 19.53 14.35
CA SER A 381 12.40 20.61 15.19
C SER A 381 13.34 21.49 14.36
N ALA A 382 13.14 22.80 14.42
CA ALA A 382 14.08 23.76 13.86
C ALA A 382 15.36 23.94 14.69
N GLN A 383 15.42 23.35 15.91
CA GLN A 383 16.46 23.63 16.88
C GLN A 383 17.67 22.67 16.83
N ALA A 384 17.48 21.45 16.29
CA ALA A 384 18.57 20.48 16.16
C ALA A 384 18.58 19.88 14.76
N PRO A 385 19.71 19.91 14.02
CA PRO A 385 19.81 19.28 12.72
C PRO A 385 19.72 17.76 12.87
N LEU A 386 18.96 17.13 11.98
CA LEU A 386 18.90 15.69 11.85
C LEU A 386 20.22 15.14 11.32
N ASP A 387 20.59 13.94 11.74
CA ASP A 387 21.70 13.23 11.10
C ASP A 387 21.33 12.79 9.69
N LEU A 388 20.08 12.31 9.51
CA LEU A 388 19.56 11.86 8.22
C LEU A 388 18.09 12.27 8.04
N PHE A 389 17.76 12.81 6.89
CA PHE A 389 16.39 12.97 6.42
C PHE A 389 16.12 11.97 5.32
N ILE A 390 15.03 11.19 5.41
CA ILE A 390 14.63 10.20 4.42
C ILE A 390 13.33 10.65 3.76
N GLY A 391 13.39 10.97 2.47
CA GLY A 391 12.23 11.22 1.64
C GLY A 391 11.82 9.96 0.90
N VAL A 392 10.57 9.54 1.09
CA VAL A 392 10.01 8.33 0.48
C VAL A 392 9.05 8.71 -0.64
N PHE A 393 9.29 8.22 -1.84
CA PHE A 393 8.34 8.37 -2.93
C PHE A 393 7.14 7.47 -2.69
N SER A 394 5.94 8.03 -2.78
CA SER A 394 4.69 7.29 -2.69
C SER A 394 3.63 7.94 -3.57
N THR A 395 2.53 7.26 -3.82
CA THR A 395 1.36 7.79 -4.53
C THR A 395 0.13 7.74 -3.62
N ALA A 396 -0.90 8.52 -3.94
CA ALA A 396 -2.05 8.69 -3.07
C ALA A 396 -2.73 7.36 -2.68
N ASN A 397 -2.80 6.42 -3.62
CA ASN A 397 -3.43 5.10 -3.45
C ASN A 397 -2.50 4.03 -2.83
N ASN A 398 -1.26 4.38 -2.45
CA ASN A 398 -0.30 3.45 -1.84
C ASN A 398 -0.35 3.44 -0.30
N PHE A 399 -1.53 3.67 0.29
CA PHE A 399 -1.70 3.67 1.76
C PHE A 399 -1.08 2.43 2.43
N LYS A 400 -1.27 1.24 1.86
CA LYS A 400 -0.75 -0.02 2.40
C LYS A 400 0.76 -0.08 2.43
N ARG A 401 1.43 0.39 1.39
CA ARG A 401 2.89 0.46 1.33
C ARG A 401 3.41 1.43 2.40
N ARG A 402 2.78 2.61 2.53
CA ARG A 402 3.12 3.55 3.60
C ARG A 402 2.92 2.95 4.99
N MET A 403 1.84 2.19 5.21
CA MET A 403 1.61 1.49 6.48
C MET A 403 2.68 0.44 6.75
N ALA A 404 3.09 -0.33 5.74
CA ALA A 404 4.19 -1.30 5.90
C ALA A 404 5.50 -0.61 6.30
N VAL A 405 5.82 0.52 5.67
CA VAL A 405 6.98 1.34 6.02
C VAL A 405 6.90 1.84 7.47
N ARG A 406 5.75 2.39 7.89
CA ARG A 406 5.53 2.85 9.28
C ARG A 406 5.67 1.73 10.30
N ARG A 407 5.15 0.53 9.99
CA ARG A 407 5.18 -0.64 10.89
C ARG A 407 6.51 -1.36 10.93
N THR A 408 7.42 -1.05 10.03
CA THR A 408 8.70 -1.74 9.90
C THR A 408 9.88 -0.79 10.14
N TRP A 409 10.58 -0.39 9.11
CA TRP A 409 11.85 0.32 9.26
C TRP A 409 11.71 1.78 9.78
N MET A 410 10.51 2.38 9.78
CA MET A 410 10.30 3.60 10.58
C MET A 410 10.32 3.36 12.10
N GLN A 411 10.31 2.11 12.56
CA GLN A 411 10.41 1.74 13.96
C GLN A 411 11.87 1.64 14.46
N TYR A 412 12.86 1.90 13.60
CA TYR A 412 14.25 2.02 14.08
C TYR A 412 14.40 3.12 15.13
N ASN A 413 15.25 2.86 16.13
CA ASN A 413 15.47 3.79 17.24
C ASN A 413 15.89 5.20 16.77
N ALA A 414 16.70 5.30 15.71
CA ALA A 414 17.11 6.59 15.13
C ALA A 414 15.92 7.42 14.62
N VAL A 415 14.87 6.77 14.08
CA VAL A 415 13.65 7.46 13.66
C VAL A 415 12.78 7.83 14.87
N ARG A 416 12.65 6.93 15.83
CA ARG A 416 11.86 7.14 17.03
C ARG A 416 12.46 8.20 17.97
N SER A 417 13.78 8.31 18.05
CA SER A 417 14.49 9.34 18.81
C SER A 417 14.58 10.70 18.08
N ASN A 418 14.00 10.80 16.88
CA ASN A 418 14.04 12.00 16.04
C ASN A 418 15.48 12.45 15.65
N THR A 419 16.47 11.56 15.63
CA THR A 419 17.77 11.82 15.01
C THR A 419 17.73 11.59 13.50
N THR A 420 16.79 10.78 13.05
CA THR A 420 16.41 10.58 11.65
C THR A 420 14.93 10.90 11.47
N ALA A 421 14.56 11.58 10.40
CA ALA A 421 13.17 11.82 10.08
C ALA A 421 12.79 11.21 8.72
N VAL A 422 11.58 10.68 8.63
CA VAL A 422 11.03 10.07 7.40
C VAL A 422 9.77 10.82 6.99
N ARG A 423 9.65 11.15 5.70
CA ARG A 423 8.45 11.78 5.13
C ARG A 423 8.11 11.18 3.77
N PHE A 424 6.81 10.93 3.54
CA PHE A 424 6.29 10.50 2.25
C PHE A 424 5.97 11.71 1.38
N PHE A 425 6.43 11.71 0.15
CA PHE A 425 6.16 12.75 -0.84
C PHE A 425 5.14 12.23 -1.83
N VAL A 426 3.93 12.81 -1.79
CA VAL A 426 2.75 12.28 -2.48
C VAL A 426 2.09 13.39 -3.28
N GLY A 427 1.91 13.18 -4.59
CA GLY A 427 1.10 14.04 -5.44
C GLY A 427 -0.40 13.83 -5.20
N LEU A 428 -1.21 14.73 -5.74
CA LEU A 428 -2.66 14.57 -5.73
C LEU A 428 -3.09 13.46 -6.69
N HIS A 429 -4.30 12.94 -6.49
CA HIS A 429 -4.96 11.99 -7.37
C HIS A 429 -6.13 12.66 -8.12
N LYS A 430 -6.54 12.11 -9.26
CA LYS A 430 -7.70 12.62 -10.02
C LYS A 430 -9.02 12.43 -9.26
N SER A 431 -9.13 11.40 -8.42
CA SER A 431 -10.31 11.11 -7.62
C SER A 431 -10.31 11.95 -6.34
N GLN A 432 -11.39 12.69 -6.09
CA GLN A 432 -11.61 13.48 -4.88
C GLN A 432 -11.53 12.61 -3.62
N ILE A 433 -12.15 11.44 -3.64
CA ILE A 433 -12.25 10.54 -2.48
C ILE A 433 -10.87 10.06 -2.06
N VAL A 434 -10.01 9.69 -3.01
CA VAL A 434 -8.62 9.31 -2.74
C VAL A 434 -7.85 10.45 -2.09
N ASN A 435 -8.10 11.70 -2.52
CA ASN A 435 -7.47 12.87 -1.91
C ASN A 435 -8.00 13.15 -0.50
N GLU A 436 -9.27 12.92 -0.24
CA GLU A 436 -9.86 13.05 1.10
C GLU A 436 -9.31 12.01 2.07
N GLU A 437 -9.13 10.78 1.61
CA GLU A 437 -8.48 9.71 2.39
C GLU A 437 -7.01 10.04 2.66
N LEU A 438 -6.27 10.48 1.63
CA LEU A 438 -4.89 10.91 1.77
C LEU A 438 -4.74 12.09 2.74
N TRP A 439 -5.67 13.05 2.69
CA TRP A 439 -5.69 14.19 3.62
C TRP A 439 -5.90 13.73 5.05
N ARG A 440 -6.87 12.83 5.30
CA ARG A 440 -7.10 12.25 6.63
C ARG A 440 -5.89 11.46 7.13
N GLU A 441 -5.30 10.65 6.27
CA GLU A 441 -4.06 9.92 6.57
C GLU A 441 -2.93 10.88 6.99
N ALA A 442 -2.72 11.96 6.21
CA ALA A 442 -1.71 12.96 6.52
C ALA A 442 -1.95 13.63 7.88
N GLN A 443 -3.21 13.90 8.23
CA GLN A 443 -3.57 14.46 9.53
C GLN A 443 -3.40 13.46 10.68
N THR A 444 -3.56 12.18 10.41
CA THR A 444 -3.42 11.12 11.43
C THR A 444 -1.95 10.85 11.75
N TYR A 445 -1.10 10.64 10.76
CA TYR A 445 0.28 10.20 10.96
C TYR A 445 1.32 11.33 10.95
N GLY A 446 1.03 12.47 10.33
CA GLY A 446 1.91 13.66 10.34
C GLY A 446 3.20 13.50 9.50
N ASP A 447 3.26 12.52 8.61
CA ASP A 447 4.45 12.15 7.85
C ASP A 447 4.32 12.35 6.33
N ILE A 448 3.18 12.85 5.86
CA ILE A 448 2.93 13.08 4.44
C ILE A 448 3.18 14.53 4.06
N GLN A 449 3.91 14.73 2.97
CA GLN A 449 4.10 15.99 2.28
C GLN A 449 3.35 15.95 0.94
N LEU A 450 2.32 16.78 0.79
CA LEU A 450 1.56 16.89 -0.45
C LEU A 450 2.30 17.74 -1.48
N MET A 451 2.21 17.30 -2.74
CA MET A 451 2.80 17.96 -3.90
C MET A 451 1.72 18.61 -4.77
N PRO A 452 1.97 19.81 -5.35
CA PRO A 452 1.00 20.57 -6.14
C PRO A 452 0.85 20.06 -7.58
N PHE A 453 0.88 18.75 -7.78
CA PHE A 453 0.67 18.09 -9.07
C PHE A 453 0.05 16.72 -8.89
N VAL A 454 -0.62 16.20 -9.91
CA VAL A 454 -1.08 14.81 -9.95
C VAL A 454 0.11 13.90 -10.23
N ASP A 455 0.20 12.77 -9.53
CA ASP A 455 1.31 11.82 -9.67
C ASP A 455 1.32 11.15 -11.04
N TYR A 456 2.25 11.61 -11.89
CA TYR A 456 2.66 10.91 -13.12
C TYR A 456 4.12 10.45 -12.99
N TYR A 457 4.42 9.28 -13.53
CA TYR A 457 5.78 8.72 -13.48
C TYR A 457 6.84 9.66 -14.05
N SER A 458 6.50 10.42 -15.11
CA SER A 458 7.40 11.40 -15.71
C SER A 458 7.76 12.59 -14.82
N LEU A 459 7.05 12.78 -13.68
CA LEU A 459 7.22 13.93 -12.79
C LEU A 459 7.91 13.58 -11.46
N ILE A 460 8.36 12.34 -11.29
CA ILE A 460 8.99 11.91 -10.02
C ILE A 460 10.25 12.73 -9.69
N THR A 461 10.93 13.30 -10.67
CA THR A 461 12.06 14.22 -10.47
C THR A 461 11.67 15.46 -9.66
N TRP A 462 10.43 15.92 -9.75
CA TRP A 462 9.93 16.99 -8.90
C TRP A 462 9.84 16.58 -7.42
N LYS A 463 9.62 15.30 -7.14
CA LYS A 463 9.66 14.80 -5.76
C LYS A 463 11.08 14.80 -5.20
N SER A 464 12.10 14.46 -5.99
CA SER A 464 13.50 14.56 -5.55
C SER A 464 13.89 15.99 -5.26
N LEU A 465 13.45 16.92 -6.09
CA LEU A 465 13.60 18.35 -5.82
C LEU A 465 12.94 18.74 -4.49
N ALA A 466 11.70 18.28 -4.25
CA ALA A 466 11.00 18.54 -3.00
C ALA A 466 11.72 17.93 -1.78
N ILE A 467 12.27 16.73 -1.91
CA ILE A 467 13.10 16.09 -0.88
C ILE A 467 14.35 16.92 -0.59
N CYS A 468 15.03 17.42 -1.61
CA CYS A 468 16.18 18.32 -1.43
C CYS A 468 15.77 19.61 -0.70
N ILE A 469 14.69 20.27 -1.13
CA ILE A 469 14.17 21.49 -0.49
C ILE A 469 13.87 21.26 0.99
N PHE A 470 13.20 20.16 1.30
CA PHE A 470 12.81 19.81 2.67
C PHE A 470 14.02 19.42 3.53
N GLY A 471 14.94 18.62 2.98
CA GLY A 471 16.13 18.15 3.67
C GLY A 471 17.15 19.25 3.99
N VAL A 472 17.28 20.26 3.12
CA VAL A 472 18.18 21.42 3.32
C VAL A 472 17.86 22.17 4.62
N VAL A 473 16.61 22.20 5.03
CA VAL A 473 16.20 22.97 6.22
C VAL A 473 16.59 22.25 7.51
N SER A 474 16.82 20.92 7.49
CA SER A 474 16.79 20.11 8.72
C SER A 474 17.85 19.04 8.86
N ALA A 475 18.63 18.65 7.84
CA ALA A 475 19.47 17.44 7.93
C ALA A 475 20.90 17.60 7.40
N LYS A 476 21.85 16.81 7.95
CA LYS A 476 23.23 16.69 7.48
C LYS A 476 23.30 15.88 6.18
N PHE A 477 22.52 14.83 6.09
CA PHE A 477 22.39 13.96 4.92
C PHE A 477 20.92 13.80 4.54
N ILE A 478 20.69 13.66 3.25
CA ILE A 478 19.36 13.51 2.67
C ILE A 478 19.33 12.20 1.86
N MET A 479 18.43 11.30 2.20
CA MET A 479 18.20 10.06 1.48
C MET A 479 16.90 10.13 0.69
N LYS A 480 16.90 9.63 -0.54
CA LYS A 480 15.70 9.30 -1.31
C LYS A 480 15.53 7.79 -1.33
N THR A 481 14.30 7.33 -1.18
CA THR A 481 13.92 5.93 -1.32
C THR A 481 12.48 5.80 -1.84
N ASP A 482 12.03 4.57 -2.10
CA ASP A 482 10.69 4.27 -2.61
C ASP A 482 9.84 3.57 -1.53
N ASP A 483 8.50 3.61 -1.64
CA ASP A 483 7.59 3.00 -0.67
C ASP A 483 7.51 1.47 -0.76
N ASP A 484 8.21 0.86 -1.73
CA ASP A 484 8.45 -0.57 -1.88
C ASP A 484 9.93 -0.96 -1.64
N ALA A 485 10.67 -0.12 -0.96
CA ALA A 485 12.04 -0.40 -0.54
C ALA A 485 12.13 -0.58 0.99
N PHE A 486 12.71 -1.68 1.43
CA PHE A 486 13.07 -1.89 2.83
C PHE A 486 14.45 -1.32 3.12
N VAL A 487 14.54 -0.35 4.03
CA VAL A 487 15.78 0.38 4.34
C VAL A 487 16.31 -0.02 5.70
N ARG A 488 17.58 -0.48 5.75
CA ARG A 488 18.35 -0.65 6.97
C ARG A 488 18.92 0.71 7.44
N VAL A 489 18.09 1.48 8.15
CA VAL A 489 18.46 2.81 8.64
C VAL A 489 19.71 2.76 9.52
N ASP A 490 19.86 1.73 10.32
CA ASP A 490 21.05 1.46 11.16
C ASP A 490 22.33 1.31 10.30
N GLU A 491 22.28 0.53 9.22
CA GLU A 491 23.41 0.32 8.32
C GLU A 491 23.75 1.57 7.50
N VAL A 492 22.72 2.30 7.03
CA VAL A 492 22.92 3.58 6.31
C VAL A 492 23.67 4.56 7.23
N LEU A 493 23.20 4.79 8.45
CA LEU A 493 23.86 5.68 9.41
C LEU A 493 25.27 5.19 9.76
N GLY A 494 25.45 3.89 9.97
CA GLY A 494 26.77 3.30 10.22
C GLY A 494 27.72 3.45 9.04
N SER A 495 27.22 3.35 7.79
CA SER A 495 28.03 3.59 6.60
C SER A 495 28.45 5.05 6.48
N LEU A 496 27.52 5.99 6.69
CA LEU A 496 27.82 7.43 6.66
C LEU A 496 28.87 7.82 7.71
N GLN A 497 28.79 7.24 8.90
CA GLN A 497 29.81 7.42 9.95
C GLN A 497 31.18 6.87 9.55
N ARG A 498 31.24 5.69 8.92
CA ARG A 498 32.49 5.09 8.44
C ARG A 498 33.12 5.86 7.30
N ILE A 499 32.31 6.34 6.35
CA ILE A 499 32.75 7.16 5.22
C ILE A 499 33.34 8.49 5.71
N ASN A 500 32.76 9.07 6.75
CA ASN A 500 33.17 10.31 7.40
C ASN A 500 33.40 11.48 6.41
N VAL A 501 32.49 11.64 5.44
CA VAL A 501 32.49 12.70 4.43
C VAL A 501 31.23 13.53 4.60
N ALA A 502 31.38 14.78 4.97
CA ALA A 502 30.27 15.68 5.24
C ALA A 502 29.80 16.48 4.00
N HIS A 503 30.63 16.57 2.97
CA HIS A 503 30.43 17.44 1.80
C HIS A 503 30.65 16.67 0.50
N GLY A 504 29.89 17.03 -0.53
CA GLY A 504 30.05 16.49 -1.86
C GLY A 504 29.77 14.98 -2.00
N LEU A 505 29.05 14.36 -1.07
CA LEU A 505 28.81 12.92 -1.06
C LEU A 505 27.59 12.52 -1.90
N LEU A 506 27.78 11.53 -2.79
CA LEU A 506 26.72 10.67 -3.32
C LEU A 506 27.02 9.22 -2.92
N TYR A 507 26.18 8.63 -2.06
CA TYR A 507 26.27 7.27 -1.56
C TYR A 507 25.08 6.44 -2.03
N GLY A 508 25.30 5.24 -2.55
CA GLY A 508 24.30 4.30 -3.02
C GLY A 508 24.88 3.29 -4.00
N LEU A 509 24.05 2.53 -4.70
CA LEU A 509 24.52 1.69 -5.80
C LEU A 509 24.84 2.57 -7.01
N ILE A 510 26.12 2.89 -7.17
CA ILE A 510 26.58 3.81 -8.22
C ILE A 510 26.66 3.11 -9.58
N ASN A 511 26.04 3.68 -10.58
CA ASN A 511 26.17 3.29 -11.96
C ASN A 511 27.01 4.34 -12.70
N SER A 512 28.09 3.89 -13.32
CA SER A 512 28.98 4.71 -14.16
C SER A 512 28.90 4.19 -15.59
N ASP A 513 28.99 5.08 -16.55
CA ASP A 513 29.04 4.75 -18.00
C ASP A 513 27.78 4.06 -18.55
N SER A 514 26.63 4.21 -17.91
CA SER A 514 25.39 3.67 -18.42
C SER A 514 24.89 4.47 -19.64
N GLN A 515 24.36 3.74 -20.62
CA GLN A 515 23.88 4.32 -21.88
C GLN A 515 22.37 4.57 -21.81
N PRO A 516 21.87 5.62 -22.50
CA PRO A 516 20.44 5.88 -22.62
C PRO A 516 19.71 4.74 -23.35
N HIS A 517 18.56 4.35 -22.84
CA HIS A 517 17.67 3.41 -23.52
C HIS A 517 17.05 4.08 -24.75
N ARG A 518 17.44 3.65 -25.94
CA ARG A 518 16.99 4.20 -27.23
C ARG A 518 15.83 3.44 -27.87
N ASN A 519 15.32 2.39 -27.22
CA ASN A 519 14.11 1.69 -27.67
C ASN A 519 12.86 2.44 -27.19
N PRO A 520 11.99 2.95 -28.07
CA PRO A 520 10.77 3.68 -27.71
C PRO A 520 9.78 2.88 -26.84
N ASP A 521 9.80 1.54 -26.90
CA ASP A 521 8.93 0.68 -26.10
C ASP A 521 9.38 0.55 -24.64
N SER A 522 10.58 1.02 -24.31
CA SER A 522 11.10 1.00 -22.94
C SER A 522 10.48 2.12 -22.11
N LYS A 523 10.07 1.80 -20.89
CA LYS A 523 9.64 2.83 -19.92
C LYS A 523 10.75 3.83 -19.57
N TRP A 524 12.02 3.49 -19.86
CA TRP A 524 13.19 4.35 -19.68
C TRP A 524 13.69 4.96 -20.99
N TYR A 525 12.86 4.95 -22.03
CA TYR A 525 13.23 5.54 -23.31
C TYR A 525 13.64 7.00 -23.17
N ILE A 526 14.78 7.35 -23.77
CA ILE A 526 15.29 8.72 -23.90
C ILE A 526 15.65 8.95 -25.36
N SER A 527 15.08 10.00 -25.96
CA SER A 527 15.42 10.39 -27.33
C SER A 527 16.82 11.02 -27.43
N THR A 528 17.36 11.08 -28.65
CA THR A 528 18.65 11.74 -28.90
C THR A 528 18.57 13.26 -28.70
N GLU A 529 17.36 13.83 -28.81
CA GLU A 529 17.14 15.25 -28.53
C GLU A 529 17.15 15.54 -27.02
N GLU A 530 16.59 14.65 -26.20
CA GLU A 530 16.60 14.79 -24.74
C GLU A 530 18.01 14.62 -24.16
N TRP A 531 18.80 13.69 -24.71
CA TRP A 531 20.16 13.42 -24.27
C TRP A 531 21.05 13.02 -25.47
N ARG A 532 21.99 13.88 -25.84
CA ARG A 532 22.85 13.71 -27.03
C ARG A 532 24.10 12.86 -26.77
N GLU A 533 24.55 12.83 -25.53
CA GLU A 533 25.73 12.07 -25.11
C GLU A 533 25.50 10.55 -25.23
N GLU A 534 26.56 9.80 -25.43
CA GLU A 534 26.50 8.34 -25.51
C GLU A 534 26.25 7.68 -24.14
N SER A 535 26.70 8.31 -23.05
CA SER A 535 26.55 7.82 -21.69
C SER A 535 26.05 8.91 -20.76
N TYR A 536 25.50 8.48 -19.62
CA TYR A 536 25.16 9.36 -18.51
C TYR A 536 26.36 9.61 -17.59
N PRO A 537 26.42 10.74 -16.89
CA PRO A 537 27.35 10.89 -15.77
C PRO A 537 27.03 9.86 -14.68
N PRO A 538 27.94 9.62 -13.71
CA PRO A 538 27.66 8.72 -12.60
C PRO A 538 26.41 9.13 -11.83
N TRP A 539 25.55 8.16 -11.55
CA TRP A 539 24.29 8.30 -10.82
C TRP A 539 24.08 7.10 -9.90
N ALA A 540 23.23 7.22 -8.89
CA ALA A 540 22.91 6.15 -7.97
C ALA A 540 21.49 5.63 -8.23
N HIS A 541 21.30 4.29 -8.16
CA HIS A 541 20.01 3.65 -8.40
C HIS A 541 18.92 4.14 -7.46
N GLY A 542 17.70 4.34 -8.01
CA GLY A 542 16.55 4.96 -7.37
C GLY A 542 16.04 4.35 -6.07
N PRO A 543 16.10 3.02 -5.82
CA PRO A 543 15.58 2.44 -4.58
C PRO A 543 16.21 2.97 -3.29
N GLY A 544 17.43 3.53 -3.36
CA GLY A 544 18.03 4.16 -2.20
C GLY A 544 19.37 4.81 -2.50
N TYR A 545 19.42 6.14 -2.36
CA TYR A 545 20.69 6.88 -2.39
C TYR A 545 20.67 8.01 -1.36
N VAL A 546 21.86 8.40 -0.92
CA VAL A 546 22.08 9.51 0.03
C VAL A 546 22.96 10.57 -0.61
N ILE A 547 22.59 11.82 -0.42
CA ILE A 547 23.38 13.00 -0.77
C ILE A 547 23.71 13.81 0.48
N SER A 548 24.84 14.51 0.47
CA SER A 548 25.17 15.47 1.51
C SER A 548 24.35 16.75 1.42
N HIS A 549 24.26 17.47 2.52
CA HIS A 549 23.50 18.72 2.66
C HIS A 549 23.87 19.78 1.62
N ASP A 550 25.14 19.95 1.31
CA ASP A 550 25.63 20.95 0.35
C ASP A 550 25.17 20.65 -1.10
N ILE A 551 25.11 19.37 -1.49
CA ILE A 551 24.52 18.97 -2.78
C ILE A 551 23.03 19.36 -2.83
N ALA A 552 22.26 19.00 -1.81
CA ALA A 552 20.83 19.37 -1.77
C ALA A 552 20.61 20.89 -1.77
N LYS A 553 21.49 21.64 -1.07
CA LYS A 553 21.47 23.09 -1.05
C LYS A 553 21.79 23.68 -2.42
N ALA A 554 22.74 23.10 -3.15
CA ALA A 554 23.07 23.53 -4.51
C ALA A 554 21.92 23.23 -5.50
N VAL A 555 21.28 22.06 -5.39
CA VAL A 555 20.06 21.73 -6.16
C VAL A 555 18.98 22.77 -5.91
N TYR A 556 18.69 23.08 -4.65
CA TYR A 556 17.68 24.09 -4.30
C TYR A 556 18.03 25.49 -4.80
N LYS A 557 19.31 25.90 -4.73
CA LYS A 557 19.77 27.18 -5.27
C LYS A 557 19.54 27.25 -6.77
N LYS A 558 20.04 26.26 -7.54
CA LYS A 558 19.85 26.19 -9.00
C LYS A 558 18.38 26.17 -9.41
N TYR A 559 17.54 25.50 -8.65
CA TYR A 559 16.10 25.51 -8.87
C TYR A 559 15.52 26.92 -8.75
N LYS A 560 15.86 27.66 -7.69
CA LYS A 560 15.40 29.05 -7.49
C LYS A 560 15.86 30.00 -8.61
N GLU A 561 17.04 29.76 -9.16
CA GLU A 561 17.65 30.54 -10.21
C GLU A 561 17.18 30.12 -11.62
N ASN A 562 16.26 29.13 -11.73
CA ASN A 562 15.82 28.51 -12.98
C ASN A 562 16.98 27.94 -13.85
N HIS A 563 18.06 27.49 -13.20
CA HIS A 563 19.23 26.90 -13.86
C HIS A 563 19.28 25.38 -13.71
N LEU A 564 18.25 24.75 -13.08
CA LEU A 564 18.22 23.31 -12.87
C LEU A 564 17.67 22.61 -14.13
N LYS A 565 18.48 21.78 -14.77
CA LYS A 565 18.06 20.98 -15.90
C LYS A 565 17.11 19.85 -15.43
N MET A 566 15.86 19.91 -15.83
CA MET A 566 14.89 18.84 -15.52
C MET A 566 15.06 17.68 -16.49
N PHE A 567 14.99 16.46 -15.98
CA PHE A 567 15.13 15.23 -16.74
C PHE A 567 14.15 14.17 -16.20
N LYS A 568 13.51 13.40 -17.09
CA LYS A 568 12.40 12.51 -16.67
C LYS A 568 12.82 11.26 -15.90
N LEU A 569 14.09 10.83 -16.07
CA LEU A 569 14.66 9.75 -15.23
C LEU A 569 15.27 10.40 -13.99
N GLU A 570 14.63 10.18 -12.87
CA GLU A 570 14.89 10.91 -11.62
C GLU A 570 16.28 10.67 -11.05
N ASP A 571 16.72 9.44 -10.97
CA ASP A 571 18.03 9.01 -10.51
C ASP A 571 19.16 9.54 -11.40
N VAL A 572 18.98 9.48 -12.70
CA VAL A 572 19.87 10.07 -13.69
C VAL A 572 19.88 11.60 -13.58
N ALA A 573 18.71 12.24 -13.33
CA ALA A 573 18.61 13.68 -13.12
C ALA A 573 19.50 14.14 -11.96
N MET A 574 19.49 13.43 -10.83
CA MET A 574 20.37 13.71 -9.70
C MET A 574 21.84 13.59 -10.11
N GLY A 575 22.22 12.55 -10.86
CA GLY A 575 23.57 12.39 -11.40
C GLY A 575 23.99 13.54 -12.32
N ILE A 576 23.09 14.00 -13.19
CA ILE A 576 23.32 15.16 -14.08
C ILE A 576 23.57 16.43 -13.24
N TRP A 577 22.72 16.70 -12.26
CA TRP A 577 22.86 17.87 -11.38
C TRP A 577 24.20 17.87 -10.63
N ILE A 578 24.58 16.72 -10.07
CA ILE A 578 25.87 16.57 -9.39
C ILE A 578 27.04 16.77 -10.34
N ALA A 579 26.96 16.21 -11.56
CA ALA A 579 28.00 16.38 -12.57
C ALA A 579 28.16 17.84 -13.03
N GLU A 580 27.06 18.58 -13.13
CA GLU A 580 27.10 20.05 -13.43
C GLU A 580 27.77 20.82 -12.29
N MET A 581 27.41 20.52 -11.03
CA MET A 581 28.06 21.14 -9.86
C MET A 581 29.54 20.82 -9.79
N LYS A 582 29.94 19.59 -10.13
CA LYS A 582 31.34 19.19 -10.22
C LYS A 582 32.11 20.00 -11.24
N LYS A 583 31.53 20.29 -12.41
CA LYS A 583 32.11 21.17 -13.41
C LYS A 583 32.26 22.62 -12.92
N GLU A 584 31.41 23.05 -12.00
CA GLU A 584 31.44 24.35 -11.34
C GLU A 584 32.40 24.42 -10.14
N GLY A 585 33.11 23.33 -9.84
CA GLY A 585 34.13 23.26 -8.77
C GLY A 585 33.72 22.61 -7.47
N LEU A 586 32.53 22.00 -7.40
CA LEU A 586 32.18 21.17 -6.22
C LEU A 586 33.02 19.89 -6.22
N GLU A 587 33.75 19.63 -5.15
CA GLU A 587 34.39 18.33 -4.95
C GLU A 587 33.33 17.27 -4.66
N VAL A 588 33.27 16.24 -5.51
CA VAL A 588 32.27 15.18 -5.40
C VAL A 588 32.92 13.83 -5.16
N ARG A 589 32.45 13.15 -4.12
CA ARG A 589 32.83 11.79 -3.76
C ARG A 589 31.67 10.82 -4.02
N TYR A 590 31.92 9.85 -4.85
CA TYR A 590 30.99 8.76 -5.17
C TYR A 590 31.34 7.54 -4.31
N GLU A 591 30.45 7.14 -3.39
CA GLU A 591 30.62 5.98 -2.54
C GLU A 591 29.65 4.87 -2.95
N ASN A 592 30.20 3.80 -3.51
CA ASN A 592 29.41 2.69 -4.02
C ASN A 592 29.05 1.70 -2.91
N GLU A 593 27.74 1.48 -2.67
CA GLU A 593 27.22 0.51 -1.73
C GLU A 593 26.57 -0.67 -2.47
N GLY A 594 27.34 -1.74 -2.65
CA GLY A 594 26.90 -2.93 -3.38
C GLY A 594 25.79 -3.74 -2.68
N ARG A 595 25.44 -3.40 -1.42
CA ARG A 595 24.32 -4.02 -0.69
C ARG A 595 22.99 -3.26 -0.85
N VAL A 596 22.93 -2.26 -1.70
CA VAL A 596 21.70 -1.66 -2.20
C VAL A 596 21.23 -2.50 -3.38
N TYR A 597 20.23 -3.33 -3.18
CA TYR A 597 19.72 -4.21 -4.21
C TYR A 597 18.58 -3.57 -4.98
N ASN A 598 18.83 -3.24 -6.25
CA ASN A 598 17.85 -2.65 -7.15
C ASN A 598 16.76 -3.66 -7.57
N GLU A 599 17.07 -4.95 -7.54
CA GLU A 599 16.15 -6.01 -7.94
C GLU A 599 15.98 -7.02 -6.81
N GLY A 600 14.87 -6.89 -6.08
CA GLY A 600 14.50 -7.81 -5.01
C GLY A 600 15.36 -7.69 -3.75
N CYS A 601 15.54 -8.82 -3.09
CA CYS A 601 16.25 -8.94 -1.82
C CYS A 601 17.39 -9.95 -1.94
N LYS A 602 18.53 -9.64 -1.30
CA LYS A 602 19.63 -10.60 -1.03
C LYS A 602 20.09 -10.44 0.41
N ASP A 603 20.44 -11.53 1.06
CA ASP A 603 20.91 -11.53 2.45
C ASP A 603 22.07 -10.54 2.66
N GLY A 604 22.05 -9.85 3.78
CA GLY A 604 23.01 -8.79 4.07
C GLY A 604 22.69 -7.43 3.45
N TYR A 605 21.49 -7.23 2.90
CA TYR A 605 21.05 -5.99 2.28
C TYR A 605 21.17 -4.77 3.21
N VAL A 606 21.45 -3.62 2.60
CA VAL A 606 21.25 -2.27 3.18
C VAL A 606 19.91 -1.72 2.70
N VAL A 607 19.59 -1.92 1.41
CA VAL A 607 18.28 -1.63 0.83
C VAL A 607 17.85 -2.84 -0.01
N ALA A 608 16.62 -3.32 0.20
CA ALA A 608 15.97 -4.33 -0.63
C ALA A 608 14.77 -3.70 -1.33
N HIS A 609 14.74 -3.76 -2.66
CA HIS A 609 13.69 -3.15 -3.50
C HIS A 609 12.62 -4.17 -3.90
N TYR A 610 11.49 -3.69 -4.41
CA TYR A 610 10.32 -4.49 -4.79
C TYR A 610 9.80 -5.35 -3.64
N GLN A 611 9.78 -4.76 -2.44
CA GLN A 611 9.19 -5.40 -1.27
C GLN A 611 7.76 -4.91 -1.10
N GLY A 612 6.80 -5.82 -1.22
CA GLY A 612 5.40 -5.54 -0.89
C GLY A 612 5.20 -5.43 0.63
N PRO A 613 4.00 -5.07 1.08
CA PRO A 613 3.71 -4.92 2.52
C PRO A 613 4.03 -6.17 3.35
N ARG A 614 3.71 -7.35 2.84
CA ARG A 614 4.00 -8.62 3.53
C ARG A 614 5.49 -8.92 3.63
N GLU A 615 6.21 -8.71 2.52
CA GLU A 615 7.66 -8.88 2.49
C GLU A 615 8.33 -7.92 3.47
N MET A 616 7.91 -6.66 3.54
CA MET A 616 8.43 -5.68 4.51
C MET A 616 8.22 -6.12 5.96
N LEU A 617 7.02 -6.57 6.30
CA LEU A 617 6.70 -7.09 7.64
C LEU A 617 7.55 -8.31 7.98
N CYS A 618 7.69 -9.24 7.03
CA CYS A 618 8.53 -10.42 7.19
C CYS A 618 10.01 -10.06 7.38
N LEU A 619 10.56 -9.14 6.54
CA LEU A 619 11.95 -8.70 6.67
C LEU A 619 12.21 -8.06 8.04
N TRP A 620 11.26 -7.25 8.51
CA TRP A 620 11.35 -6.61 9.83
C TRP A 620 11.35 -7.65 10.95
N HIS A 621 10.43 -8.60 10.92
CA HIS A 621 10.34 -9.67 11.92
C HIS A 621 11.63 -10.50 11.97
N LYS A 622 12.10 -11.01 10.82
CA LYS A 622 13.36 -11.74 10.73
C LYS A 622 14.55 -10.94 11.23
N LEU A 623 14.59 -9.64 10.92
CA LEU A 623 15.66 -8.77 11.38
C LEU A 623 15.65 -8.60 12.90
N GLN A 624 14.46 -8.49 13.53
CA GLN A 624 14.34 -8.39 14.98
C GLN A 624 14.73 -9.69 15.68
N GLU A 625 14.39 -10.84 15.11
CA GLU A 625 14.73 -12.14 15.66
C GLU A 625 16.18 -12.54 15.43
N LEU A 626 16.62 -12.54 14.18
CA LEU A 626 17.91 -13.06 13.79
C LEU A 626 19.06 -12.06 13.95
N LYS A 627 18.75 -10.78 14.20
CA LYS A 627 19.69 -9.66 14.26
C LYS A 627 20.61 -9.53 13.04
N ARG A 628 20.15 -10.07 11.90
CA ARG A 628 20.85 -10.01 10.62
C ARG A 628 19.86 -9.86 9.48
N ALA A 629 20.27 -9.17 8.42
CA ALA A 629 19.45 -8.99 7.22
C ALA A 629 19.33 -10.32 6.45
N THR A 630 18.14 -10.94 6.53
CA THR A 630 17.81 -12.20 5.85
C THR A 630 16.54 -12.01 5.06
N CYS A 631 16.54 -12.41 3.80
CA CYS A 631 15.39 -12.26 2.92
C CYS A 631 14.23 -13.19 3.28
N CYS A 632 13.04 -12.78 2.91
CA CYS A 632 11.81 -13.58 2.96
C CYS A 632 11.58 -14.23 1.60
N GLY A 633 11.18 -15.47 1.58
CA GLY A 633 10.95 -16.28 0.39
C GLY A 633 11.46 -17.69 0.59
N ASP A 634 10.90 -18.63 -0.14
CA ASP A 634 11.28 -20.03 -0.05
C ASP A 634 12.77 -20.19 -0.35
N ARG A 635 13.50 -20.77 0.58
CA ARG A 635 14.75 -21.43 0.25
C ARG A 635 14.38 -22.62 -0.64
N ARG A 636 14.46 -22.43 -1.96
CA ARG A 636 14.54 -23.55 -2.88
C ARG A 636 15.85 -24.29 -2.67
#